data_5e2410a0c8405c4fe14fbc133afd4ace
#
_entry.id   5e2410a0c8405c4fe14fbc133afd4ace
#
_cell.length_a   1.000
_cell.length_b   1.000
_cell.length_c   1.000
_cell.angle_alpha   90.00
_cell.angle_beta   90.00
_cell.angle_gamma   90.00
#
_symmetry.space_group_name_H-M   'P 1'
#
loop_
_entity.id
_entity.type
_entity.pdbx_description
1 polymer ?
#
loop_
_entity_poly.entity_id
_entity_poly.type
_entity_poly.pdbx_seq_one_letter_code
_entity_poly.pdbx_strand_id
1 'polypeptide(L)'
;MDVLKAEHLSKIYGSGDNEVRALDDVSFYIQQGEFVAIIGPSGSGKSTLLHILGGVDRPTSGKVYLDGKDIYSQDAEQLAIFRRREVGLIYQFYNLIPVLDVEENITLPVLMDGRPVNKERLEELLAFLNLADRRKHLPNQLSGG
;
A
#
# COMPACT_ATOMS: atom_id res chain seq x y z
N MET A 1 -1.84 -22.10 0.07
CA MET A 1 -0.92 -21.53 -0.94
C MET A 1 -0.48 -20.17 -0.42
N ASP A 2 0.82 -19.93 -0.39
CA ASP A 2 1.35 -18.67 0.11
C ASP A 2 1.04 -17.56 -0.90
N VAL A 3 0.26 -16.56 -0.47
CA VAL A 3 -0.05 -15.40 -1.31
C VAL A 3 1.06 -14.36 -1.22
N LEU A 4 1.68 -14.22 -0.05
CA LEU A 4 2.79 -13.31 0.17
C LEU A 4 3.90 -14.04 0.91
N LYS A 5 5.15 -13.84 0.47
CA LYS A 5 6.34 -14.38 1.12
C LYS A 5 7.42 -13.30 1.18
N ALA A 6 7.99 -13.11 2.34
CA ALA A 6 9.16 -12.28 2.59
C ALA A 6 10.36 -13.17 2.92
N GLU A 7 11.48 -12.94 2.28
CA GLU A 7 12.71 -13.69 2.49
C GLU A 7 13.88 -12.76 2.81
N HIS A 8 14.44 -12.91 3.99
CA HIS A 8 15.65 -12.22 4.44
C HIS A 8 15.62 -10.71 4.25
N LEU A 9 14.45 -10.11 4.53
CA LEU A 9 14.27 -8.66 4.35
C LEU A 9 15.09 -7.87 5.36
N SER A 10 15.95 -7.01 4.85
CA SER A 10 16.63 -6.00 5.65
C SER A 10 16.42 -4.63 5.02
N LYS A 11 16.27 -3.61 5.87
CA LYS A 11 16.17 -2.22 5.47
C LYS A 11 17.03 -1.34 6.34
N ILE A 12 17.94 -0.65 5.70
CA ILE A 12 18.89 0.27 6.33
C ILE A 12 18.68 1.64 5.72
N TYR A 13 18.46 2.65 6.55
CA TYR A 13 18.41 4.06 6.17
C TYR A 13 19.67 4.78 6.63
N GLY A 14 20.08 5.78 5.87
CA GLY A 14 21.29 6.55 6.16
C GLY A 14 22.58 5.82 5.78
N SER A 15 23.71 6.34 6.26
CA SER A 15 25.04 5.79 6.03
C SER A 15 26.00 6.21 7.14
N GLY A 16 27.02 5.40 7.42
CA GLY A 16 28.01 5.68 8.46
C GLY A 16 27.39 5.82 9.83
N ASP A 17 27.77 6.86 10.57
CA ASP A 17 27.36 7.08 11.97
C ASP A 17 25.84 7.34 12.14
N ASN A 18 25.12 7.64 11.05
CA ASN A 18 23.67 7.87 11.05
C ASN A 18 22.87 6.70 10.45
N GLU A 19 23.44 5.50 10.41
CA GLU A 19 22.78 4.32 9.93
C GLU A 19 21.69 3.86 10.90
N VAL A 20 20.47 3.63 10.36
CA VAL A 20 19.33 3.06 11.11
C VAL A 20 18.88 1.79 10.43
N ARG A 21 19.04 0.67 11.11
CA ARG A 21 18.56 -0.63 10.66
C ARG A 21 17.09 -0.80 11.07
N ALA A 22 16.19 -0.47 10.16
CA ALA A 22 14.75 -0.53 10.40
C ALA A 22 14.19 -1.96 10.31
N LEU A 23 14.77 -2.81 9.46
CA LEU A 23 14.49 -4.25 9.39
C LEU A 23 15.82 -5.01 9.36
N ASP A 24 15.85 -6.16 10.04
CA ASP A 24 17.03 -7.00 10.13
C ASP A 24 16.65 -8.47 9.94
N ASP A 25 16.92 -9.01 8.75
CA ASP A 25 16.76 -10.42 8.36
C ASP A 25 15.34 -11.00 8.64
N VAL A 26 14.30 -10.27 8.25
CA VAL A 26 12.91 -10.66 8.51
C VAL A 26 12.42 -11.62 7.42
N SER A 27 11.93 -12.79 7.82
CA SER A 27 11.35 -13.80 6.91
C SER A 27 10.03 -14.32 7.45
N PHE A 28 9.00 -14.38 6.59
CA PHE A 28 7.69 -14.95 6.90
C PHE A 28 6.90 -15.19 5.62
N TYR A 29 5.75 -15.86 5.76
CA TYR A 29 4.78 -16.02 4.68
C TYR A 29 3.36 -15.79 5.20
N ILE A 30 2.45 -15.42 4.28
CA ILE A 30 1.02 -15.24 4.54
C ILE A 30 0.26 -16.06 3.51
N GLN A 31 -0.70 -16.84 3.98
CA GLN A 31 -1.55 -17.66 3.13
C GLN A 31 -2.79 -16.89 2.67
N GLN A 32 -3.39 -17.35 1.60
CA GLN A 32 -4.64 -16.76 1.10
C GLN A 32 -5.74 -16.84 2.17
N GLY A 33 -6.41 -15.72 2.41
CA GLY A 33 -7.51 -15.61 3.38
C GLY A 33 -7.07 -15.34 4.81
N GLU A 34 -5.77 -15.26 5.11
CA GLU A 34 -5.30 -14.91 6.45
C GLU A 34 -5.47 -13.42 6.75
N PHE A 35 -5.80 -13.13 7.98
CA PHE A 35 -5.72 -11.81 8.60
C PHE A 35 -4.53 -11.77 9.55
N VAL A 36 -3.55 -10.93 9.25
CA VAL A 36 -2.28 -10.85 9.98
C VAL A 36 -2.13 -9.50 10.65
N ALA A 37 -1.78 -9.49 11.94
CA ALA A 37 -1.44 -8.30 12.69
C ALA A 37 0.06 -8.22 12.95
N ILE A 38 0.69 -7.09 12.58
CA ILE A 38 2.09 -6.79 12.89
C ILE A 38 2.09 -5.89 14.13
N ILE A 39 2.59 -6.43 15.25
CA ILE A 39 2.61 -5.76 16.55
C ILE A 39 4.04 -5.47 17.00
N GLY A 40 4.21 -4.42 17.78
CA GLY A 40 5.51 -4.01 18.32
C GLY A 40 5.51 -2.56 18.80
N PRO A 41 6.55 -2.12 19.54
CA PRO A 41 6.68 -0.77 20.01
C PRO A 41 6.85 0.24 18.84
N SER A 42 6.68 1.53 19.14
CA SER A 42 6.98 2.60 18.18
C SER A 42 8.44 2.50 17.73
N GLY A 43 8.69 2.72 16.44
CA GLY A 43 10.04 2.65 15.86
C GLY A 43 10.56 1.23 15.60
N SER A 44 9.76 0.17 15.79
CA SER A 44 10.18 -1.23 15.55
C SER A 44 10.15 -1.67 14.08
N GLY A 45 9.98 -0.75 13.13
CA GLY A 45 10.02 -1.07 11.69
C GLY A 45 8.70 -1.53 11.07
N LYS A 46 7.57 -1.54 11.79
CA LYS A 46 6.26 -2.01 11.28
C LYS A 46 5.82 -1.31 10.01
N SER A 47 5.86 0.03 10.00
CA SER A 47 5.48 0.82 8.83
C SER A 47 6.45 0.61 7.67
N THR A 48 7.76 0.50 7.95
CA THR A 48 8.77 0.16 6.95
C THR A 48 8.48 -1.19 6.30
N LEU A 49 8.14 -2.20 7.11
CA LEU A 49 7.77 -3.52 6.60
C LEU A 49 6.54 -3.44 5.69
N LEU A 50 5.46 -2.78 6.13
CA LEU A 50 4.25 -2.60 5.32
C LEU A 50 4.53 -1.86 4.00
N HIS A 51 5.36 -0.81 4.01
CA HIS A 51 5.75 -0.10 2.79
C HIS A 51 6.54 -0.98 1.82
N ILE A 52 7.42 -1.84 2.34
CA ILE A 52 8.16 -2.80 1.51
C ILE A 52 7.22 -3.87 0.96
N LEU A 53 6.34 -4.45 1.76
CA LEU A 53 5.36 -5.44 1.29
C LEU A 53 4.39 -4.86 0.25
N GLY A 54 4.04 -3.58 0.40
CA GLY A 54 3.19 -2.86 -0.54
C GLY A 54 3.88 -2.33 -1.81
N GLY A 55 5.18 -2.58 -1.98
CA GLY A 55 5.93 -2.11 -3.15
C GLY A 55 6.20 -0.61 -3.17
N VAL A 56 6.08 0.09 -2.03
CA VAL A 56 6.30 1.54 -1.92
C VAL A 56 7.76 1.88 -1.66
N ASP A 57 8.42 1.10 -0.80
CA ASP A 57 9.85 1.27 -0.50
C ASP A 57 10.60 -0.03 -0.82
N ARG A 58 11.80 0.08 -1.38
CA ARG A 58 12.63 -1.09 -1.71
C ARG A 58 13.41 -1.55 -0.48
N PRO A 59 13.52 -2.87 -0.26
CA PRO A 59 14.43 -3.39 0.77
C PRO A 59 15.90 -3.10 0.39
N THR A 60 16.77 -3.02 1.38
CA THR A 60 18.22 -2.97 1.17
C THR A 60 18.72 -4.33 0.71
N SER A 61 18.17 -5.41 1.25
CA SER A 61 18.40 -6.80 0.84
C SER A 61 17.19 -7.66 1.12
N GLY A 62 17.18 -8.87 0.55
CA GLY A 62 16.05 -9.79 0.64
C GLY A 62 15.06 -9.62 -0.50
N LYS A 63 13.97 -10.38 -0.45
CA LYS A 63 12.97 -10.45 -1.51
C LYS A 63 11.57 -10.50 -0.97
N VAL A 64 10.62 -9.96 -1.74
CA VAL A 64 9.18 -10.10 -1.50
C VAL A 64 8.55 -10.74 -2.71
N TYR A 65 7.80 -11.81 -2.46
CA TYR A 65 7.03 -12.49 -3.50
C TYR A 65 5.54 -12.29 -3.25
N LEU A 66 4.81 -11.94 -4.28
CA LEU A 66 3.35 -12.01 -4.32
C LEU A 66 2.94 -13.01 -5.40
N ASP A 67 2.12 -14.00 -5.03
CA ASP A 67 1.75 -15.12 -5.90
C ASP A 67 2.95 -15.74 -6.63
N GLY A 68 4.06 -15.90 -5.92
CA GLY A 68 5.31 -16.48 -6.43
C GLY A 68 6.17 -15.58 -7.31
N LYS A 69 5.75 -14.32 -7.54
CA LYS A 69 6.52 -13.34 -8.35
C LYS A 69 7.29 -12.40 -7.43
N ASP A 70 8.60 -12.28 -7.63
CA ASP A 70 9.43 -11.28 -6.96
C ASP A 70 9.02 -9.88 -7.43
N ILE A 71 8.38 -9.10 -6.54
CA ILE A 71 7.85 -7.77 -6.87
C ILE A 71 8.96 -6.76 -7.17
N TYR A 72 10.15 -6.95 -6.63
CA TYR A 72 11.29 -6.03 -6.81
C TYR A 72 12.21 -6.40 -7.98
N SER A 73 11.94 -7.52 -8.67
CA SER A 73 12.55 -7.82 -9.98
C SER A 73 11.98 -6.94 -11.10
N GLN A 74 10.88 -6.24 -10.83
CA GLN A 74 10.17 -5.37 -11.76
C GLN A 74 10.84 -3.98 -11.82
N ASP A 75 10.71 -3.32 -12.99
CA ASP A 75 11.08 -1.92 -13.14
C ASP A 75 10.08 -0.97 -12.42
N ALA A 76 10.36 0.33 -12.45
CA ALA A 76 9.55 1.32 -11.75
C ALA A 76 8.11 1.43 -12.29
N GLU A 77 7.92 1.27 -13.59
CA GLU A 77 6.63 1.33 -14.25
C GLU A 77 5.79 0.10 -13.91
N GLN A 78 6.36 -1.08 -14.03
CA GLN A 78 5.73 -2.35 -13.66
C GLN A 78 5.35 -2.39 -12.18
N LEU A 79 6.22 -1.87 -11.30
CA LEU A 79 5.94 -1.78 -9.87
C LEU A 79 4.80 -0.77 -9.57
N ALA A 80 4.67 0.30 -10.35
CA ALA A 80 3.54 1.22 -10.24
C ALA A 80 2.21 0.56 -10.66
N ILE A 81 2.24 -0.23 -11.74
CA ILE A 81 1.08 -1.03 -12.19
C ILE A 81 0.70 -2.07 -11.12
N PHE A 82 1.68 -2.76 -10.56
CA PHE A 82 1.51 -3.71 -9.45
C PHE A 82 0.76 -3.06 -8.28
N ARG A 83 1.21 -1.89 -7.80
CA ARG A 83 0.52 -1.18 -6.72
C ARG A 83 -0.92 -0.81 -7.03
N ARG A 84 -1.23 -0.46 -8.28
CA ARG A 84 -2.60 -0.09 -8.68
C ARG A 84 -3.55 -1.28 -8.79
N ARG A 85 -3.02 -2.47 -9.13
CA ARG A 85 -3.85 -3.62 -9.50
C ARG A 85 -3.90 -4.71 -8.44
N GLU A 86 -2.81 -4.91 -7.72
CA GLU A 86 -2.62 -6.09 -6.87
C GLU A 86 -2.61 -5.76 -5.37
N VAL A 87 -2.37 -4.50 -5.00
CA VAL A 87 -2.20 -4.09 -3.60
C VAL A 87 -3.11 -2.94 -3.24
N GLY A 88 -3.86 -3.08 -2.13
CA GLY A 88 -4.52 -1.96 -1.45
C GLY A 88 -3.71 -1.55 -0.22
N LEU A 89 -3.25 -0.31 -0.16
CA LEU A 89 -2.50 0.23 0.96
C LEU A 89 -3.22 1.43 1.57
N ILE A 90 -3.53 1.34 2.88
CA ILE A 90 -4.10 2.43 3.64
C ILE A 90 -2.99 3.03 4.50
N TYR A 91 -2.65 4.29 4.25
CA TYR A 91 -1.61 5.01 4.98
C TYR A 91 -2.16 5.62 6.27
N GLN A 92 -1.29 5.81 7.24
CA GLN A 92 -1.60 6.52 8.49
C GLN A 92 -2.07 7.97 8.23
N PHE A 93 -1.53 8.64 7.23
CA PHE A 93 -1.89 10.00 6.80
C PHE A 93 -2.60 10.00 5.44
N TYR A 94 -3.47 9.09 5.18
CA TYR A 94 -4.36 8.88 4.03
C TYR A 94 -3.80 9.21 2.63
N ASN A 95 -2.89 10.17 2.47
CA ASN A 95 -2.25 10.60 1.22
C ASN A 95 -3.24 10.93 0.09
N LEU A 96 -4.39 11.50 0.43
CA LEU A 96 -5.36 11.96 -0.55
C LEU A 96 -4.83 13.19 -1.29
N ILE A 97 -5.22 13.34 -2.55
CA ILE A 97 -4.90 14.51 -3.35
C ILE A 97 -5.84 15.65 -2.93
N PRO A 98 -5.31 16.73 -2.32
CA PRO A 98 -6.14 17.71 -1.59
C PRO A 98 -7.03 18.56 -2.50
N VAL A 99 -6.73 18.63 -3.78
CA VAL A 99 -7.49 19.41 -4.79
C VAL A 99 -8.55 18.57 -5.50
N LEU A 100 -8.59 17.26 -5.27
CA LEU A 100 -9.58 16.35 -5.81
C LEU A 100 -10.67 16.05 -4.77
N ASP A 101 -11.91 15.95 -5.22
CA ASP A 101 -13.03 15.54 -4.38
C ASP A 101 -13.00 14.04 -4.03
N VAL A 102 -13.95 13.57 -3.24
CA VAL A 102 -14.06 12.15 -2.84
C VAL A 102 -14.14 11.24 -4.06
N GLU A 103 -15.03 11.55 -5.00
CA GLU A 103 -15.22 10.73 -6.20
C GLU A 103 -13.97 10.68 -7.06
N GLU A 104 -13.31 11.82 -7.24
CA GLU A 104 -12.07 11.94 -8.02
C GLU A 104 -10.91 11.17 -7.37
N ASN A 105 -10.73 11.27 -6.04
CA ASN A 105 -9.71 10.50 -5.33
C ASN A 105 -9.95 8.99 -5.44
N ILE A 106 -11.21 8.54 -5.36
CA ILE A 106 -11.57 7.11 -5.48
C ILE A 106 -11.34 6.60 -6.90
N THR A 107 -11.69 7.38 -7.91
CA THR A 107 -11.64 6.93 -9.30
C THR A 107 -10.27 7.09 -9.97
N LEU A 108 -9.42 7.97 -9.45
CA LEU A 108 -8.12 8.28 -10.01
C LEU A 108 -7.25 7.06 -10.36
N PRO A 109 -7.09 6.05 -9.48
CA PRO A 109 -6.26 4.88 -9.81
C PRO A 109 -6.78 4.08 -11.01
N VAL A 110 -8.10 4.02 -11.19
CA VAL A 110 -8.75 3.35 -12.32
C VAL A 110 -8.49 4.12 -13.62
N LEU A 111 -8.62 5.45 -13.56
CA LEU A 111 -8.36 6.34 -14.70
C LEU A 111 -6.88 6.33 -15.10
N MET A 112 -5.97 6.35 -14.14
CA MET A 112 -4.51 6.23 -14.38
C MET A 112 -4.13 4.90 -15.03
N ASP A 113 -4.95 3.86 -14.84
CA ASP A 113 -4.77 2.55 -15.46
C ASP A 113 -5.41 2.47 -16.86
N GLY A 114 -5.93 3.59 -17.38
CA GLY A 114 -6.59 3.67 -18.69
C GLY A 114 -7.93 2.93 -18.76
N ARG A 115 -8.53 2.58 -17.63
CA ARG A 115 -9.80 1.83 -17.57
C ARG A 115 -10.98 2.77 -17.33
N PRO A 116 -12.17 2.46 -17.88
CA PRO A 116 -13.38 3.20 -17.56
C PRO A 116 -13.81 2.95 -16.11
N VAL A 117 -14.35 4.00 -15.47
CA VAL A 117 -14.93 3.87 -14.12
C VAL A 117 -16.24 3.06 -14.20
N ASN A 118 -16.33 2.00 -13.42
CA ASN A 118 -17.58 1.28 -13.22
C ASN A 118 -18.48 2.11 -12.27
N LYS A 119 -19.50 2.75 -12.85
CA LYS A 119 -20.40 3.65 -12.11
C LYS A 119 -21.22 2.92 -11.04
N GLU A 120 -21.72 1.73 -11.34
CA GLU A 120 -22.50 0.93 -10.40
C GLU A 120 -21.65 0.58 -9.18
N ARG A 121 -20.42 0.11 -9.40
CA ARG A 121 -19.48 -0.20 -8.32
C ARG A 121 -19.10 1.04 -7.50
N LEU A 122 -18.98 2.19 -8.14
CA LEU A 122 -18.69 3.45 -7.45
C LEU A 122 -19.84 3.86 -6.53
N GLU A 123 -21.10 3.77 -7.00
CA GLU A 123 -22.29 4.06 -6.19
C GLU A 123 -22.40 3.12 -4.98
N GLU A 124 -22.20 1.81 -5.19
CA GLU A 124 -22.17 0.82 -4.11
C GLU A 124 -21.10 1.17 -3.05
N LEU A 125 -19.90 1.53 -3.50
CA LEU A 125 -18.79 1.86 -2.61
C LEU A 125 -19.08 3.14 -1.81
N LEU A 126 -19.57 4.19 -2.47
CA LEU A 126 -19.94 5.45 -1.81
C LEU A 126 -21.05 5.25 -0.77
N ALA A 127 -22.03 4.42 -1.09
CA ALA A 127 -23.11 4.07 -0.16
C ALA A 127 -22.57 3.25 1.03
N PHE A 128 -21.78 2.24 0.78
CA PHE A 128 -21.18 1.40 1.82
C PHE A 128 -20.30 2.19 2.80
N LEU A 129 -19.57 3.17 2.31
CA LEU A 129 -18.69 4.04 3.11
C LEU A 129 -19.40 5.25 3.70
N ASN A 130 -20.72 5.43 3.48
CA ASN A 130 -21.49 6.61 3.89
C ASN A 130 -20.92 7.93 3.32
N LEU A 131 -20.42 7.88 2.09
CA LEU A 131 -19.83 9.04 1.39
C LEU A 131 -20.70 9.57 0.26
N ALA A 132 -21.86 8.99 -0.02
CA ALA A 132 -22.73 9.37 -1.14
C ALA A 132 -23.07 10.87 -1.12
N ASP A 133 -23.46 11.42 0.03
CA ASP A 133 -23.80 12.83 0.21
C ASP A 133 -22.56 13.75 0.27
N ARG A 134 -21.37 13.17 0.33
CA ARG A 134 -20.08 13.89 0.45
C ARG A 134 -19.20 13.71 -0.76
N ARG A 135 -19.71 13.14 -1.84
CA ARG A 135 -18.93 12.80 -3.04
C ARG A 135 -18.15 13.97 -3.65
N LYS A 136 -18.66 15.20 -3.48
CA LYS A 136 -18.04 16.44 -3.97
C LYS A 136 -17.28 17.21 -2.88
N HIS A 137 -17.12 16.64 -1.69
CA HIS A 137 -16.30 17.24 -0.65
C HIS A 137 -14.82 17.02 -0.93
N LEU A 138 -14.02 18.03 -0.59
CA LEU A 138 -12.56 17.93 -0.58
C LEU A 138 -12.06 17.20 0.68
N PRO A 139 -10.85 16.64 0.68
CA PRO A 139 -10.29 15.93 1.84
C PRO A 139 -10.33 16.71 3.14
N ASN A 140 -10.11 18.03 3.11
CA ASN A 140 -10.15 18.90 4.28
C ASN A 140 -11.56 19.14 4.86
N GLN A 141 -12.58 18.69 4.17
CA GLN A 141 -13.99 18.75 4.58
C GLN A 141 -14.48 17.41 5.18
N LEU A 142 -13.60 16.42 5.28
CA LEU A 142 -13.89 15.09 5.80
C LEU A 142 -13.26 14.90 7.18
N SER A 143 -13.90 14.05 8.01
CA SER A 143 -13.30 13.58 9.27
C SER A 143 -12.25 12.50 9.02
N GLY A 144 -11.40 12.25 10.00
CA GLY A 144 -10.35 11.21 9.92
C GLY A 144 -10.84 9.77 10.07
N GLY A 145 -12.14 9.55 10.12
CA GLY A 145 -12.74 8.23 10.26
C GLY A 145 -13.90 7.99 9.32
#